data_075b5cd927c88595c6a86778b63ebf98
#
_entry.id   075b5cd927c88595c6a86778b63ebf98
#
_cell.length_a   1.000
_cell.length_b   1.000
_cell.length_c   1.000
_cell.angle_alpha   90.00
_cell.angle_beta   90.00
_cell.angle_gamma   90.00
#
_symmetry.space_group_name_H-M   'P 1'
#
loop_
_entity.id
_entity.type
_entity.pdbx_description
1 polymer ?
#
loop_
_entity_poly.entity_id
_entity_poly.type
_entity_poly.pdbx_seq_one_letter_code
_entity_poly.pdbx_strand_id
1 'polypeptide(L)'
;IRSLAVRRGRNAKLAEEGVRQSSSFTEQEALQGKLIDAVADSPAEIFKTFDGRTAKRFDGSSLVLNLHDPILEPFNMTSWQKFLFYIVDPDVAFLLAALGLILLYVEFTHPGMVAPGVAGAISLVLALFAFHLLPVNVTGVVLILTALVLFVLEVKTPTHGVLLAGGMVAMVLGALMLINTPWPEARIHLSTALAVVIPMVTIGLILTRLALAARRAKATTGIAGMIDLVGVAETDLEPDGKVLVHGEIWAARAKDRVPKGARVRVCEVNGLTLEVEPEVHSV
;
A
#
# COMPACT_ATOMS: atom_id res chain seq x y z
N ILE A 1 15.23 35.77 -16.78
CA ILE A 1 15.29 36.59 -15.54
C ILE A 1 16.00 37.94 -15.79
N ARG A 2 17.11 38.00 -16.57
CA ARG A 2 17.89 39.20 -16.82
C ARG A 2 17.05 40.36 -17.40
N SER A 3 16.21 40.09 -18.42
CA SER A 3 15.36 41.12 -19.02
C SER A 3 14.32 41.69 -18.04
N LEU A 4 13.78 40.86 -17.16
CA LEU A 4 12.86 41.29 -16.10
C LEU A 4 13.60 42.17 -15.06
N ALA A 5 14.79 41.73 -14.64
CA ALA A 5 15.63 42.48 -13.67
C ALA A 5 15.98 43.87 -14.19
N VAL A 6 16.47 43.99 -15.44
CA VAL A 6 16.76 45.25 -16.08
C VAL A 6 15.54 46.16 -16.16
N ARG A 7 14.39 45.60 -16.59
CA ARG A 7 13.14 46.36 -16.73
C ARG A 7 12.60 46.89 -15.40
N ARG A 8 12.92 46.22 -14.30
CA ARG A 8 12.52 46.60 -12.94
C ARG A 8 13.62 47.41 -12.20
N GLY A 9 14.73 47.75 -12.87
CA GLY A 9 15.83 48.48 -12.26
C GLY A 9 16.61 47.67 -11.22
N ARG A 10 16.54 46.32 -11.31
CA ARG A 10 17.24 45.41 -10.40
C ARG A 10 18.64 45.07 -10.93
N ASN A 11 19.45 44.48 -10.05
CA ASN A 11 20.76 43.98 -10.44
C ASN A 11 20.62 42.72 -11.32
N ALA A 12 20.74 42.92 -12.64
CA ALA A 12 20.55 41.85 -13.61
C ALA A 12 21.62 40.75 -13.52
N LYS A 13 22.84 41.10 -13.08
CA LYS A 13 23.93 40.11 -12.92
C LYS A 13 23.64 39.15 -11.76
N LEU A 14 23.32 39.71 -10.60
CA LEU A 14 22.98 38.89 -9.43
C LEU A 14 21.73 38.04 -9.67
N ALA A 15 20.71 38.60 -10.33
CA ALA A 15 19.50 37.85 -10.69
C ALA A 15 19.80 36.67 -11.65
N GLU A 16 20.75 36.86 -12.58
CA GLU A 16 21.20 35.80 -13.49
C GLU A 16 22.00 34.72 -12.74
N GLU A 17 22.90 35.10 -11.82
CA GLU A 17 23.66 34.18 -10.98
C GLU A 17 22.76 33.31 -10.10
N GLY A 18 21.72 33.88 -9.51
CA GLY A 18 20.72 33.13 -8.74
C GLY A 18 20.03 31.99 -9.53
N VAL A 19 19.79 32.20 -10.84
CA VAL A 19 19.17 31.20 -11.70
C VAL A 19 20.19 30.25 -12.31
N ARG A 20 21.29 30.76 -12.87
CA ARG A 20 22.30 29.94 -13.57
C ARG A 20 23.12 29.06 -12.67
N GLN A 21 23.47 29.59 -11.50
CA GLN A 21 24.36 28.93 -10.54
C GLN A 21 23.59 28.37 -9.34
N SER A 22 22.26 28.52 -9.32
CA SER A 22 21.40 28.18 -8.16
C SER A 22 21.91 28.84 -6.86
N SER A 23 22.44 30.06 -6.96
CA SER A 23 22.98 30.79 -5.81
C SER A 23 21.85 31.29 -4.92
N SER A 24 21.99 31.08 -3.63
CA SER A 24 21.08 31.58 -2.60
C SER A 24 21.69 32.86 -2.01
N PHE A 25 20.84 33.83 -1.71
CA PHE A 25 21.23 35.09 -1.08
C PHE A 25 20.44 35.24 0.21
N THR A 26 21.09 35.77 1.24
CA THR A 26 20.40 36.22 2.44
C THR A 26 19.58 37.47 2.12
N GLU A 27 18.59 37.81 2.97
CA GLU A 27 17.80 39.04 2.80
C GLU A 27 18.66 40.32 2.75
N GLN A 28 19.74 40.35 3.53
CA GLN A 28 20.64 41.46 3.57
C GLN A 28 21.52 41.58 2.30
N GLU A 29 22.03 40.44 1.80
CA GLU A 29 22.76 40.39 0.54
C GLU A 29 21.85 40.78 -0.64
N ALA A 30 20.61 40.30 -0.64
CA ALA A 30 19.62 40.63 -1.65
C ALA A 30 19.26 42.13 -1.64
N LEU A 31 19.19 42.77 -0.45
CA LEU A 31 18.93 44.18 -0.29
C LEU A 31 20.14 45.00 -0.77
N GLN A 32 21.35 44.67 -0.31
CA GLN A 32 22.58 45.32 -0.71
C GLN A 32 22.85 45.17 -2.22
N GLY A 33 22.55 43.95 -2.73
CA GLY A 33 22.65 43.61 -4.14
C GLY A 33 21.56 44.23 -5.02
N LYS A 34 20.62 45.00 -4.48
CA LYS A 34 19.47 45.59 -5.21
C LYS A 34 18.61 44.57 -5.94
N LEU A 35 18.45 43.39 -5.36
CA LEU A 35 17.48 42.41 -5.81
C LEU A 35 16.09 42.65 -5.23
N ILE A 36 16.02 43.16 -4.00
CA ILE A 36 14.82 43.55 -3.28
C ILE A 36 14.86 45.00 -2.84
N ASP A 37 13.74 45.59 -2.45
CA ASP A 37 13.63 47.01 -2.07
C ASP A 37 13.71 47.24 -0.57
N ALA A 38 13.30 46.30 0.23
CA ALA A 38 13.32 46.40 1.69
C ALA A 38 13.26 44.98 2.30
N VAL A 39 13.68 44.89 3.54
CA VAL A 39 13.41 43.76 4.47
C VAL A 39 12.50 44.32 5.54
N ALA A 40 11.51 43.55 5.96
CA ALA A 40 10.57 43.97 6.98
C ALA A 40 10.11 42.74 7.82
N ASP A 41 9.97 42.92 9.12
CA ASP A 41 9.56 41.86 10.04
C ASP A 41 8.02 41.65 10.07
N SER A 42 7.26 42.61 9.53
CA SER A 42 5.81 42.54 9.50
C SER A 42 5.21 43.24 8.29
N PRO A 43 3.99 42.86 7.87
CA PRO A 43 3.23 43.57 6.83
C PRO A 43 3.03 45.06 7.16
N ALA A 44 2.80 45.38 8.43
CA ALA A 44 2.61 46.75 8.86
C ALA A 44 3.85 47.63 8.61
N GLU A 45 5.04 47.07 8.74
CA GLU A 45 6.29 47.75 8.43
C GLU A 45 6.46 47.99 6.92
N ILE A 46 6.05 47.02 6.09
CA ILE A 46 6.04 47.20 4.62
C ILE A 46 5.15 48.40 4.26
N PHE A 47 3.97 48.47 4.83
CA PHE A 47 3.04 49.58 4.54
C PHE A 47 3.63 50.91 4.91
N LYS A 48 4.24 51.05 6.10
CA LYS A 48 4.91 52.27 6.54
C LYS A 48 6.10 52.67 5.62
N THR A 49 6.88 51.67 5.19
CA THR A 49 8.08 51.89 4.38
C THR A 49 7.75 52.30 2.96
N PHE A 50 6.62 51.84 2.43
CA PHE A 50 6.25 52.07 1.02
C PHE A 50 5.09 53.08 0.85
N ASP A 51 4.47 53.55 1.91
CA ASP A 51 3.45 54.58 1.83
C ASP A 51 3.98 55.86 1.16
N GLY A 52 3.21 56.43 0.24
CA GLY A 52 3.60 57.58 -0.55
C GLY A 52 4.63 57.34 -1.64
N ARG A 53 5.23 56.14 -1.75
CA ARG A 53 6.18 55.83 -2.83
C ARG A 53 5.49 55.68 -4.17
N THR A 54 6.17 56.12 -5.24
CA THR A 54 5.73 55.94 -6.61
C THR A 54 6.22 54.61 -7.17
N ALA A 55 5.32 53.69 -7.47
CA ALA A 55 5.58 52.42 -8.14
C ALA A 55 5.30 52.54 -9.66
N LYS A 56 6.28 52.10 -10.49
CA LYS A 56 6.08 51.99 -11.93
C LYS A 56 5.36 50.67 -12.27
N ARG A 57 4.20 50.76 -12.93
CA ARG A 57 3.47 49.61 -13.41
C ARG A 57 4.13 49.02 -14.67
N PHE A 58 3.70 47.84 -15.05
CA PHE A 58 4.23 47.12 -16.21
C PHE A 58 3.92 47.82 -17.54
N ASP A 59 2.80 48.57 -17.62
CA ASP A 59 2.37 49.37 -18.76
C ASP A 59 3.14 50.71 -18.88
N GLY A 60 4.06 50.99 -17.96
CA GLY A 60 4.83 52.25 -17.90
C GLY A 60 4.17 53.36 -17.09
N SER A 61 2.94 53.19 -16.66
CA SER A 61 2.24 54.14 -15.79
C SER A 61 2.87 54.17 -14.39
N SER A 62 2.72 55.30 -13.70
CA SER A 62 3.18 55.48 -12.33
C SER A 62 1.98 55.50 -11.39
N LEU A 63 2.07 54.77 -10.28
CA LEU A 63 1.07 54.74 -9.22
C LEU A 63 1.72 55.16 -7.91
N VAL A 64 1.16 56.19 -7.26
CA VAL A 64 1.53 56.52 -5.88
C VAL A 64 0.80 55.52 -4.97
N LEU A 65 1.58 54.83 -4.14
CA LEU A 65 1.05 53.85 -3.19
C LEU A 65 0.47 54.63 -1.99
N ASN A 66 -0.84 54.47 -1.76
CA ASN A 66 -1.52 54.96 -0.56
C ASN A 66 -1.78 53.79 0.36
N LEU A 67 -0.93 53.60 1.36
CA LEU A 67 -0.92 52.49 2.28
C LEU A 67 -1.15 52.93 3.74
N HIS A 68 -1.75 54.09 3.93
CA HIS A 68 -1.91 54.70 5.25
C HIS A 68 -2.82 53.88 6.18
N ASP A 69 -3.87 53.26 5.63
CA ASP A 69 -4.78 52.42 6.41
C ASP A 69 -5.21 51.22 5.53
N PRO A 70 -4.31 50.25 5.33
CA PRO A 70 -4.57 49.16 4.40
C PRO A 70 -5.53 48.13 5.00
N ILE A 71 -6.57 47.76 4.27
CA ILE A 71 -7.43 46.65 4.60
C ILE A 71 -6.74 45.37 4.13
N LEU A 72 -6.36 44.51 5.08
CA LEU A 72 -5.79 43.21 4.78
C LEU A 72 -6.91 42.18 4.61
N GLU A 73 -7.18 41.80 3.38
CA GLU A 73 -8.10 40.71 3.09
C GLU A 73 -7.33 39.40 2.94
N PRO A 74 -7.63 38.38 3.76
CA PRO A 74 -6.98 37.09 3.61
C PRO A 74 -7.41 36.45 2.27
N PHE A 75 -6.45 36.16 1.40
CA PHE A 75 -6.69 35.43 0.18
C PHE A 75 -6.83 33.93 0.50
N ASN A 76 -8.06 33.54 0.82
CA ASN A 76 -8.36 32.15 1.14
C ASN A 76 -8.49 31.30 -0.12
N MET A 77 -7.92 30.08 -0.05
CA MET A 77 -8.14 29.09 -1.11
C MET A 77 -9.61 28.76 -1.26
N THR A 78 -10.08 28.63 -2.49
CA THR A 78 -11.41 28.09 -2.78
C THR A 78 -11.50 26.63 -2.32
N SER A 79 -12.71 26.10 -2.15
CA SER A 79 -12.90 24.69 -1.75
C SER A 79 -12.26 23.72 -2.76
N TRP A 80 -12.28 24.04 -4.04
CA TRP A 80 -11.61 23.27 -5.09
C TRP A 80 -10.08 23.30 -4.96
N GLN A 81 -9.51 24.46 -4.69
CA GLN A 81 -8.06 24.60 -4.46
C GLN A 81 -7.61 23.84 -3.22
N LYS A 82 -8.40 23.89 -2.13
CA LYS A 82 -8.14 23.09 -0.93
C LYS A 82 -8.17 21.60 -1.22
N PHE A 83 -9.17 21.13 -1.97
CA PHE A 83 -9.29 19.73 -2.38
C PHE A 83 -8.05 19.26 -3.17
N LEU A 84 -7.64 20.04 -4.19
CA LEU A 84 -6.44 19.74 -4.97
C LEU A 84 -5.18 19.75 -4.10
N PHE A 85 -5.06 20.70 -3.19
CA PHE A 85 -3.92 20.80 -2.27
C PHE A 85 -3.78 19.54 -1.41
N TYR A 86 -4.90 19.02 -0.87
CA TYR A 86 -4.89 17.80 -0.08
C TYR A 86 -4.58 16.53 -0.92
N ILE A 87 -5.09 16.45 -2.15
CA ILE A 87 -4.81 15.28 -3.01
C ILE A 87 -3.35 15.22 -3.44
N VAL A 88 -2.71 16.37 -3.68
CA VAL A 88 -1.29 16.44 -4.10
C VAL A 88 -0.34 16.28 -2.91
N ASP A 89 -0.84 16.21 -1.67
CA ASP A 89 -0.02 15.86 -0.52
C ASP A 89 0.58 14.45 -0.71
N PRO A 90 1.92 14.27 -0.55
CA PRO A 90 2.60 12.99 -0.78
C PRO A 90 2.05 11.83 0.06
N ASP A 91 1.71 12.09 1.32
CA ASP A 91 1.14 11.08 2.21
C ASP A 91 -0.26 10.65 1.74
N VAL A 92 -1.09 11.61 1.36
CA VAL A 92 -2.45 11.34 0.85
C VAL A 92 -2.37 10.60 -0.49
N ALA A 93 -1.48 11.02 -1.40
CA ALA A 93 -1.28 10.35 -2.68
C ALA A 93 -0.85 8.88 -2.50
N PHE A 94 0.07 8.62 -1.56
CA PHE A 94 0.53 7.27 -1.25
C PHE A 94 -0.58 6.42 -0.62
N LEU A 95 -1.36 6.98 0.32
CA LEU A 95 -2.51 6.31 0.91
C LEU A 95 -3.60 6.00 -0.13
N LEU A 96 -3.90 6.93 -1.03
CA LEU A 96 -4.84 6.71 -2.14
C LEU A 96 -4.37 5.59 -3.08
N ALA A 97 -3.08 5.54 -3.39
CA ALA A 97 -2.51 4.47 -4.20
C ALA A 97 -2.63 3.11 -3.51
N ALA A 98 -2.26 3.03 -2.24
CA ALA A 98 -2.36 1.80 -1.45
C ALA A 98 -3.82 1.33 -1.32
N LEU A 99 -4.72 2.23 -0.95
CA LEU A 99 -6.16 1.95 -0.83
C LEU A 99 -6.73 1.49 -2.18
N GLY A 100 -6.39 2.19 -3.26
CA GLY A 100 -6.84 1.85 -4.61
C GLY A 100 -6.43 0.44 -5.02
N LEU A 101 -5.17 0.05 -4.78
CA LEU A 101 -4.67 -1.29 -5.06
C LEU A 101 -5.38 -2.36 -4.22
N ILE A 102 -5.58 -2.10 -2.93
CA ILE A 102 -6.28 -3.04 -2.02
C ILE A 102 -7.72 -3.23 -2.46
N LEU A 103 -8.44 -2.16 -2.76
CA LEU A 103 -9.86 -2.23 -3.18
C LEU A 103 -10.03 -2.94 -4.52
N LEU A 104 -9.13 -2.71 -5.49
CA LEU A 104 -9.12 -3.45 -6.74
C LEU A 104 -8.81 -4.93 -6.52
N TYR A 105 -7.87 -5.26 -5.63
CA TYR A 105 -7.58 -6.64 -5.28
C TYR A 105 -8.81 -7.34 -4.67
N VAL A 106 -9.56 -6.67 -3.78
CA VAL A 106 -10.81 -7.19 -3.21
C VAL A 106 -11.83 -7.49 -4.29
N GLU A 107 -12.02 -6.59 -5.27
CA GLU A 107 -12.95 -6.81 -6.38
C GLU A 107 -12.52 -8.00 -7.26
N PHE A 108 -11.23 -8.13 -7.54
CA PHE A 108 -10.71 -9.27 -8.32
C PHE A 108 -10.89 -10.61 -7.61
N THR A 109 -10.81 -10.64 -6.29
CA THR A 109 -10.97 -11.88 -5.51
C THR A 109 -12.42 -12.20 -5.20
N HIS A 110 -13.31 -11.21 -5.20
CA HIS A 110 -14.75 -11.36 -4.93
C HIS A 110 -15.55 -10.64 -6.02
N PRO A 111 -15.54 -11.17 -7.27
CA PRO A 111 -16.22 -10.53 -8.39
C PRO A 111 -17.72 -10.38 -8.13
N GLY A 112 -18.24 -9.18 -8.41
CA GLY A 112 -19.66 -8.86 -8.23
C GLY A 112 -19.96 -7.88 -7.09
N MET A 113 -18.99 -7.51 -6.28
CA MET A 113 -19.18 -6.47 -5.25
C MET A 113 -19.29 -5.05 -5.84
N VAL A 114 -18.75 -4.78 -7.03
CA VAL A 114 -18.74 -3.52 -7.81
C VAL A 114 -18.23 -2.30 -7.04
N ALA A 115 -18.72 -2.07 -5.83
CA ALA A 115 -18.39 -0.88 -5.03
C ALA A 115 -16.88 -0.76 -4.70
N PRO A 116 -16.17 -1.82 -4.24
CA PRO A 116 -14.73 -1.75 -4.06
C PRO A 116 -13.97 -1.45 -5.35
N GLY A 117 -14.38 -2.06 -6.48
CA GLY A 117 -13.76 -1.84 -7.78
C GLY A 117 -13.84 -0.38 -8.22
N VAL A 118 -15.02 0.22 -8.13
CA VAL A 118 -15.24 1.63 -8.49
C VAL A 118 -14.45 2.55 -7.56
N ALA A 119 -14.54 2.34 -6.25
CA ALA A 119 -13.81 3.16 -5.28
C ALA A 119 -12.28 3.01 -5.46
N GLY A 120 -11.80 1.79 -5.72
CA GLY A 120 -10.41 1.51 -6.00
C GLY A 120 -9.89 2.19 -7.26
N ALA A 121 -10.67 2.15 -8.35
CA ALA A 121 -10.33 2.83 -9.59
C ALA A 121 -10.26 4.35 -9.41
N ILE A 122 -11.22 4.96 -8.74
CA ILE A 122 -11.23 6.40 -8.44
C ILE A 122 -10.00 6.77 -7.60
N SER A 123 -9.71 6.01 -6.52
CA SER A 123 -8.55 6.26 -5.66
C SER A 123 -7.23 6.19 -6.44
N LEU A 124 -7.06 5.20 -7.33
CA LEU A 124 -5.88 5.09 -8.18
C LEU A 124 -5.75 6.23 -9.18
N VAL A 125 -6.83 6.64 -9.82
CA VAL A 125 -6.80 7.79 -10.75
C VAL A 125 -6.38 9.06 -10.03
N LEU A 126 -6.90 9.31 -8.82
CA LEU A 126 -6.51 10.46 -8.00
C LEU A 126 -5.03 10.37 -7.56
N ALA A 127 -4.56 9.19 -7.16
CA ALA A 127 -3.17 8.97 -6.82
C ALA A 127 -2.23 9.21 -8.01
N LEU A 128 -2.57 8.69 -9.19
CA LEU A 128 -1.80 8.91 -10.42
C LEU A 128 -1.76 10.39 -10.82
N PHE A 129 -2.88 11.09 -10.66
CA PHE A 129 -2.95 12.54 -10.87
C PHE A 129 -2.00 13.28 -9.92
N ALA A 130 -2.01 12.93 -8.63
CA ALA A 130 -1.11 13.51 -7.64
C ALA A 130 0.36 13.23 -7.99
N PHE A 131 0.71 11.97 -8.30
CA PHE A 131 2.07 11.58 -8.68
C PHE A 131 2.55 12.22 -9.98
N HIS A 132 1.64 12.59 -10.90
CA HIS A 132 2.01 13.35 -12.09
C HIS A 132 2.53 14.76 -11.74
N LEU A 133 2.03 15.35 -10.65
CA LEU A 133 2.42 16.69 -10.19
C LEU A 133 3.64 16.66 -9.23
N LEU A 134 3.93 15.52 -8.63
CA LEU A 134 5.02 15.32 -7.68
C LEU A 134 6.31 14.86 -8.39
N PRO A 135 7.49 15.23 -7.89
CA PRO A 135 8.77 14.76 -8.43
C PRO A 135 9.03 13.31 -8.02
N VAL A 136 8.40 12.35 -8.72
CA VAL A 136 8.49 10.93 -8.42
C VAL A 136 9.86 10.36 -8.76
N ASN A 137 10.43 9.59 -7.83
CA ASN A 137 11.70 8.89 -7.99
C ASN A 137 11.47 7.44 -8.46
N VAL A 138 12.06 7.10 -9.61
CA VAL A 138 11.96 5.76 -10.19
C VAL A 138 12.45 4.66 -9.24
N THR A 139 13.51 4.91 -8.45
CA THR A 139 14.02 3.94 -7.47
C THR A 139 12.97 3.60 -6.41
N GLY A 140 12.24 4.60 -5.92
CA GLY A 140 11.14 4.40 -4.97
C GLY A 140 10.03 3.52 -5.58
N VAL A 141 9.65 3.79 -6.83
CA VAL A 141 8.65 2.98 -7.55
C VAL A 141 9.11 1.53 -7.70
N VAL A 142 10.35 1.30 -8.12
CA VAL A 142 10.89 -0.05 -8.29
C VAL A 142 10.91 -0.82 -6.97
N LEU A 143 11.29 -0.17 -5.86
CA LEU A 143 11.26 -0.79 -4.53
C LEU A 143 9.84 -1.16 -4.10
N ILE A 144 8.85 -0.29 -4.34
CA ILE A 144 7.44 -0.59 -4.04
C ILE A 144 6.95 -1.78 -4.88
N LEU A 145 7.23 -1.79 -6.18
CA LEU A 145 6.87 -2.92 -7.05
C LEU A 145 7.55 -4.22 -6.60
N THR A 146 8.83 -4.16 -6.22
CA THR A 146 9.56 -5.30 -5.66
C THR A 146 8.88 -5.80 -4.38
N ALA A 147 8.49 -4.92 -3.48
CA ALA A 147 7.77 -5.28 -2.26
C ALA A 147 6.45 -6.01 -2.56
N LEU A 148 5.66 -5.50 -3.51
CA LEU A 148 4.41 -6.15 -3.93
C LEU A 148 4.66 -7.55 -4.49
N VAL A 149 5.69 -7.73 -5.32
CA VAL A 149 6.09 -9.04 -5.84
C VAL A 149 6.48 -9.99 -4.70
N LEU A 150 7.27 -9.53 -3.72
CA LEU A 150 7.66 -10.34 -2.57
C LEU A 150 6.46 -10.76 -1.72
N PHE A 151 5.49 -9.88 -1.51
CA PHE A 151 4.24 -10.21 -0.80
C PHE A 151 3.42 -11.28 -1.54
N VAL A 152 3.29 -11.16 -2.86
CA VAL A 152 2.59 -12.18 -3.69
C VAL A 152 3.33 -13.52 -3.67
N LEU A 153 4.65 -13.50 -3.72
CA LEU A 153 5.47 -14.72 -3.69
C LEU A 153 5.35 -15.44 -2.34
N GLU A 154 5.32 -14.73 -1.21
CA GLU A 154 5.14 -15.35 0.12
C GLU A 154 3.82 -16.11 0.22
N VAL A 155 2.72 -15.59 -0.39
CA VAL A 155 1.42 -16.30 -0.40
C VAL A 155 1.50 -17.59 -1.23
N LYS A 156 2.23 -17.59 -2.35
CA LYS A 156 2.36 -18.76 -3.24
C LYS A 156 3.37 -19.78 -2.71
N THR A 157 4.51 -19.32 -2.22
CA THR A 157 5.63 -20.12 -1.72
C THR A 157 5.98 -19.68 -0.30
N PRO A 158 5.26 -20.16 0.73
CA PRO A 158 5.44 -19.69 2.09
C PRO A 158 6.87 -19.98 2.59
N THR A 159 7.66 -18.91 2.76
CA THR A 159 9.05 -18.95 3.22
C THR A 159 9.18 -18.66 4.72
N HIS A 160 8.12 -18.91 5.48
CA HIS A 160 8.05 -18.64 6.93
C HIS A 160 8.22 -17.16 7.30
N GLY A 161 7.85 -16.25 6.38
CA GLY A 161 7.86 -14.81 6.60
C GLY A 161 9.13 -14.08 6.11
N VAL A 162 10.09 -14.77 5.52
CA VAL A 162 11.32 -14.13 5.02
C VAL A 162 11.01 -13.14 3.89
N LEU A 163 10.16 -13.54 2.92
CA LEU A 163 9.76 -12.64 1.83
C LEU A 163 8.86 -11.50 2.32
N LEU A 164 8.03 -11.73 3.36
CA LEU A 164 7.26 -10.66 4.01
C LEU A 164 8.18 -9.62 4.65
N ALA A 165 9.23 -10.06 5.37
CA ALA A 165 10.18 -9.15 5.98
C ALA A 165 10.95 -8.34 4.93
N GLY A 166 11.43 -8.98 3.87
CA GLY A 166 12.07 -8.31 2.74
C GLY A 166 11.13 -7.32 2.04
N GLY A 167 9.87 -7.71 1.80
CA GLY A 167 8.83 -6.88 1.24
C GLY A 167 8.50 -5.67 2.11
N MET A 168 8.45 -5.85 3.44
CA MET A 168 8.25 -4.75 4.39
C MET A 168 9.36 -3.71 4.27
N VAL A 169 10.63 -4.15 4.31
CA VAL A 169 11.78 -3.24 4.18
C VAL A 169 11.76 -2.53 2.83
N ALA A 170 11.53 -3.26 1.74
CA ALA A 170 11.45 -2.68 0.41
C ALA A 170 10.31 -1.67 0.25
N MET A 171 9.12 -1.94 0.85
CA MET A 171 7.97 -1.03 0.81
C MET A 171 8.24 0.25 1.60
N VAL A 172 8.80 0.15 2.82
CA VAL A 172 9.12 1.32 3.64
C VAL A 172 10.18 2.19 2.94
N LEU A 173 11.28 1.59 2.48
CA LEU A 173 12.32 2.31 1.76
C LEU A 173 11.79 2.92 0.47
N GLY A 174 10.97 2.17 -0.27
CA GLY A 174 10.33 2.63 -1.48
C GLY A 174 9.42 3.83 -1.25
N ALA A 175 8.59 3.82 -0.19
CA ALA A 175 7.72 4.93 0.18
C ALA A 175 8.55 6.18 0.55
N LEU A 176 9.56 6.04 1.41
CA LEU A 176 10.42 7.16 1.83
C LEU A 176 11.22 7.76 0.67
N MET A 177 11.57 6.97 -0.33
CA MET A 177 12.32 7.40 -1.51
C MET A 177 11.42 7.79 -2.69
N LEU A 178 10.10 7.63 -2.58
CA LEU A 178 9.18 7.83 -3.71
C LEU A 178 9.17 9.27 -4.21
N ILE A 179 9.27 10.24 -3.32
CA ILE A 179 9.26 11.67 -3.68
C ILE A 179 10.65 12.26 -3.48
N ASN A 180 11.23 12.77 -4.60
CA ASN A 180 12.55 13.38 -4.61
C ASN A 180 12.45 14.89 -4.46
N THR A 181 12.44 15.36 -3.22
CA THR A 181 12.36 16.78 -2.89
C THR A 181 13.38 17.15 -1.80
N PRO A 182 13.97 18.36 -1.85
CA PRO A 182 14.84 18.84 -0.77
C PRO A 182 14.07 19.16 0.52
N TRP A 183 12.76 19.37 0.45
CA TRP A 183 11.92 19.75 1.57
C TRP A 183 11.42 18.51 2.34
N PRO A 184 11.80 18.33 3.62
CA PRO A 184 11.37 17.16 4.40
C PRO A 184 9.85 17.03 4.50
N GLU A 185 9.13 18.15 4.63
CA GLU A 185 7.67 18.21 4.77
C GLU A 185 6.92 17.77 3.49
N ALA A 186 7.61 17.79 2.34
CA ALA A 186 7.06 17.36 1.06
C ALA A 186 7.45 15.93 0.69
N ARG A 187 7.90 15.12 1.65
CA ARG A 187 8.19 13.68 1.50
C ARG A 187 7.13 12.85 2.19
N ILE A 188 7.04 11.58 1.83
CA ILE A 188 6.20 10.64 2.56
C ILE A 188 6.81 10.41 3.95
N HIS A 189 5.99 10.57 4.98
CA HIS A 189 6.41 10.35 6.36
C HIS A 189 6.52 8.86 6.68
N LEU A 190 7.47 8.52 7.55
CA LEU A 190 7.64 7.15 8.02
C LEU A 190 6.36 6.59 8.67
N SER A 191 5.62 7.42 9.40
CA SER A 191 4.34 7.06 10.01
C SER A 191 3.32 6.61 8.96
N THR A 192 3.23 7.30 7.83
CA THR A 192 2.33 6.97 6.72
C THR A 192 2.77 5.68 6.02
N ALA A 193 4.08 5.52 5.77
CA ALA A 193 4.62 4.28 5.23
C ALA A 193 4.29 3.09 6.13
N LEU A 194 4.50 3.21 7.44
CA LEU A 194 4.19 2.16 8.43
C LEU A 194 2.69 1.90 8.56
N ALA A 195 1.85 2.93 8.44
CA ALA A 195 0.39 2.77 8.48
C ALA A 195 -0.14 1.91 7.33
N VAL A 196 0.55 1.87 6.18
CA VAL A 196 0.23 0.98 5.07
C VAL A 196 0.87 -0.39 5.24
N VAL A 197 2.14 -0.43 5.60
CA VAL A 197 2.94 -1.67 5.62
C VAL A 197 2.52 -2.61 6.75
N ILE A 198 2.27 -2.09 7.96
CA ILE A 198 1.94 -2.92 9.12
C ILE A 198 0.66 -3.74 8.90
N PRO A 199 -0.47 -3.16 8.46
CA PRO A 199 -1.66 -3.95 8.13
C PRO A 199 -1.41 -4.97 7.02
N MET A 200 -0.70 -4.61 5.95
CA MET A 200 -0.38 -5.54 4.86
C MET A 200 0.42 -6.75 5.34
N VAL A 201 1.45 -6.53 6.13
CA VAL A 201 2.28 -7.61 6.71
C VAL A 201 1.47 -8.47 7.68
N THR A 202 0.63 -7.83 8.51
CA THR A 202 -0.23 -8.54 9.48
C THR A 202 -1.22 -9.46 8.75
N ILE A 203 -1.89 -8.96 7.73
CA ILE A 203 -2.79 -9.76 6.88
C ILE A 203 -2.02 -10.88 6.20
N GLY A 204 -0.85 -10.60 5.62
CA GLY A 204 0.01 -11.60 5.00
C GLY A 204 0.41 -12.73 5.96
N LEU A 205 0.79 -12.40 7.20
CA LEU A 205 1.12 -13.39 8.24
C LEU A 205 -0.09 -14.25 8.62
N ILE A 206 -1.27 -13.64 8.77
CA ILE A 206 -2.51 -14.37 9.07
C ILE A 206 -2.82 -15.33 7.91
N LEU A 207 -2.80 -14.87 6.66
CA LEU A 207 -3.07 -15.70 5.49
C LEU A 207 -2.07 -16.85 5.36
N THR A 208 -0.78 -16.60 5.58
CA THR A 208 0.27 -17.63 5.57
C THR A 208 0.02 -18.69 6.65
N ARG A 209 -0.34 -18.28 7.87
CA ARG A 209 -0.69 -19.21 8.96
C ARG A 209 -1.91 -20.04 8.62
N LEU A 210 -2.97 -19.45 8.08
CA LEU A 210 -4.19 -20.15 7.67
C LEU A 210 -3.90 -21.15 6.55
N ALA A 211 -3.11 -20.76 5.54
CA ALA A 211 -2.72 -21.65 4.45
C ALA A 211 -1.90 -22.85 4.94
N LEU A 212 -0.97 -22.63 5.87
CA LEU A 212 -0.20 -23.73 6.49
C LEU A 212 -1.08 -24.65 7.35
N ALA A 213 -2.01 -24.09 8.12
CA ALA A 213 -2.97 -24.86 8.89
C ALA A 213 -3.88 -25.71 7.99
N ALA A 214 -4.39 -25.13 6.90
CA ALA A 214 -5.21 -25.87 5.92
C ALA A 214 -4.44 -27.01 5.24
N ARG A 215 -3.15 -26.83 4.94
CA ARG A 215 -2.30 -27.89 4.37
C ARG A 215 -2.01 -29.03 5.36
N ARG A 216 -2.00 -28.73 6.67
CA ARG A 216 -1.79 -29.73 7.74
C ARG A 216 -3.08 -30.42 8.16
N ALA A 217 -4.24 -29.88 7.81
CA ALA A 217 -5.52 -30.51 8.09
C ALA A 217 -5.62 -31.84 7.35
N LYS A 218 -5.85 -32.92 8.11
CA LYS A 218 -6.07 -34.27 7.55
C LYS A 218 -7.34 -34.21 6.70
N ALA A 219 -7.30 -34.77 5.48
CA ALA A 219 -8.50 -34.87 4.65
C ALA A 219 -9.55 -35.70 5.40
N THR A 220 -10.67 -35.07 5.76
CA THR A 220 -11.77 -35.74 6.47
C THR A 220 -12.84 -36.25 5.52
N THR A 221 -12.71 -36.02 4.23
CA THR A 221 -13.69 -36.42 3.20
C THR A 221 -13.00 -37.14 2.04
N GLY A 222 -13.75 -37.99 1.37
CA GLY A 222 -13.26 -38.82 0.27
C GLY A 222 -12.44 -40.03 0.75
N ILE A 223 -11.78 -40.70 -0.20
CA ILE A 223 -10.99 -41.93 0.02
C ILE A 223 -9.95 -41.78 1.14
N ALA A 224 -9.26 -40.66 1.17
CA ALA A 224 -8.24 -40.37 2.21
C ALA A 224 -8.85 -40.17 3.61
N GLY A 225 -10.11 -39.77 3.72
CA GLY A 225 -10.83 -39.64 4.99
C GLY A 225 -11.32 -40.97 5.57
N MET A 226 -11.34 -42.05 4.79
CA MET A 226 -11.78 -43.36 5.24
C MET A 226 -10.66 -44.17 5.87
N ILE A 227 -9.40 -43.87 5.60
CA ILE A 227 -8.23 -44.56 6.19
C ILE A 227 -8.20 -44.28 7.69
N ASP A 228 -7.89 -45.32 8.51
CA ASP A 228 -7.90 -45.33 9.97
C ASP A 228 -9.29 -45.24 10.63
N LEU A 229 -10.40 -45.21 9.86
CA LEU A 229 -11.71 -45.31 10.46
C LEU A 229 -11.95 -46.71 10.99
N VAL A 230 -12.63 -46.78 12.14
CA VAL A 230 -13.08 -48.02 12.73
C VAL A 230 -14.52 -48.27 12.27
N GLY A 231 -14.74 -49.46 11.73
CA GLY A 231 -16.05 -49.94 11.32
C GLY A 231 -16.40 -51.29 12.02
N VAL A 232 -17.52 -51.85 11.62
CA VAL A 232 -18.00 -53.17 12.12
C VAL A 232 -18.27 -54.09 10.93
N ALA A 233 -17.80 -55.32 11.00
CA ALA A 233 -18.06 -56.33 9.99
C ALA A 233 -19.54 -56.70 9.99
N GLU A 234 -20.26 -56.46 8.89
CA GLU A 234 -21.65 -56.82 8.69
C GLU A 234 -21.83 -58.29 8.24
N THR A 235 -20.81 -58.85 7.61
CA THR A 235 -20.71 -60.26 7.23
C THR A 235 -19.38 -60.83 7.68
N ASP A 236 -19.26 -62.18 7.70
CA ASP A 236 -17.94 -62.81 7.83
C ASP A 236 -17.05 -62.37 6.65
N LEU A 237 -15.79 -62.02 6.92
CA LEU A 237 -14.77 -61.68 5.89
C LEU A 237 -13.82 -62.85 5.72
N GLU A 238 -13.92 -63.60 4.56
CA GLU A 238 -13.10 -64.78 4.20
C GLU A 238 -12.81 -64.84 2.68
N PRO A 239 -11.92 -64.08 2.11
CA PRO A 239 -11.35 -62.81 2.51
C PRO A 239 -12.29 -61.62 2.24
N ASP A 240 -13.32 -61.78 1.43
CA ASP A 240 -14.26 -60.74 0.98
C ASP A 240 -15.54 -60.73 1.80
N GLY A 241 -16.09 -59.53 2.06
CA GLY A 241 -17.35 -59.34 2.77
C GLY A 241 -17.80 -57.90 2.78
N LYS A 242 -18.59 -57.53 3.79
CA LYS A 242 -19.13 -56.17 3.94
C LYS A 242 -18.83 -55.62 5.33
N VAL A 243 -18.49 -54.34 5.40
CA VAL A 243 -18.28 -53.60 6.64
C VAL A 243 -19.11 -52.33 6.67
N LEU A 244 -19.60 -51.99 7.85
CA LEU A 244 -20.25 -50.71 8.10
C LEU A 244 -19.20 -49.73 8.61
N VAL A 245 -18.91 -48.70 7.81
CA VAL A 245 -17.97 -47.65 8.17
C VAL A 245 -18.65 -46.30 7.96
N HIS A 246 -18.60 -45.44 8.97
CA HIS A 246 -19.18 -44.10 8.93
C HIS A 246 -20.66 -44.03 8.53
N GLY A 247 -21.42 -45.09 8.89
CA GLY A 247 -22.85 -45.20 8.59
C GLY A 247 -23.20 -45.75 7.20
N GLU A 248 -22.21 -46.11 6.40
CA GLU A 248 -22.36 -46.69 5.05
C GLU A 248 -21.80 -48.10 4.98
N ILE A 249 -22.46 -48.96 4.17
CA ILE A 249 -22.02 -50.36 3.95
C ILE A 249 -21.07 -50.38 2.74
N TRP A 250 -19.86 -50.83 2.99
CA TRP A 250 -18.80 -50.94 1.99
C TRP A 250 -18.39 -52.39 1.75
N ALA A 251 -18.01 -52.72 0.52
CA ALA A 251 -17.31 -53.96 0.26
C ALA A 251 -15.96 -53.92 0.96
N ALA A 252 -15.57 -54.98 1.61
CA ALA A 252 -14.32 -55.05 2.34
C ALA A 252 -13.61 -56.39 2.13
N ARG A 253 -12.28 -56.33 2.18
CA ARG A 253 -11.39 -57.49 2.14
C ARG A 253 -10.47 -57.45 3.36
N ALA A 254 -10.34 -58.58 4.02
CA ALA A 254 -9.42 -58.79 5.13
C ALA A 254 -8.42 -59.89 4.81
N LYS A 255 -7.18 -59.74 5.31
CA LYS A 255 -6.14 -60.79 5.16
C LYS A 255 -6.42 -61.98 6.03
N ASP A 256 -6.91 -61.77 7.25
CA ASP A 256 -7.27 -62.79 8.21
C ASP A 256 -8.80 -62.88 8.30
N ARG A 257 -9.30 -64.08 8.71
CA ARG A 257 -10.73 -64.28 8.94
C ARG A 257 -11.27 -63.36 10.02
N VAL A 258 -12.25 -62.53 9.71
CA VAL A 258 -12.94 -61.64 10.64
C VAL A 258 -14.41 -62.06 10.77
N PRO A 259 -14.89 -62.46 11.97
CA PRO A 259 -16.27 -62.83 12.16
C PRO A 259 -17.19 -61.60 12.11
N LYS A 260 -18.44 -61.84 11.71
CA LYS A 260 -19.51 -60.83 11.74
C LYS A 260 -19.62 -60.20 13.13
N GLY A 261 -19.75 -58.88 13.18
CA GLY A 261 -19.84 -58.07 14.40
C GLY A 261 -18.50 -57.65 14.99
N ALA A 262 -17.37 -58.13 14.45
CA ALA A 262 -16.04 -57.70 14.91
C ALA A 262 -15.71 -56.29 14.46
N ARG A 263 -15.00 -55.57 15.28
CA ARG A 263 -14.46 -54.26 14.91
C ARG A 263 -13.26 -54.39 13.98
N VAL A 264 -13.26 -53.59 12.94
CA VAL A 264 -12.21 -53.55 11.91
C VAL A 264 -11.73 -52.12 11.69
N ARG A 265 -10.47 -51.98 11.38
CA ARG A 265 -9.85 -50.68 10.98
C ARG A 265 -9.57 -50.69 9.49
N VAL A 266 -9.93 -49.62 8.81
CA VAL A 266 -9.63 -49.43 7.40
C VAL A 266 -8.17 -49.08 7.21
N CYS A 267 -7.41 -49.91 6.49
CA CYS A 267 -5.98 -49.71 6.21
C CYS A 267 -5.76 -49.06 4.85
N GLU A 268 -6.54 -49.44 3.84
CA GLU A 268 -6.42 -48.97 2.48
C GLU A 268 -7.80 -48.96 1.78
N VAL A 269 -7.94 -48.09 0.76
CA VAL A 269 -9.14 -48.02 -0.05
C VAL A 269 -8.77 -48.23 -1.52
N ASN A 270 -9.22 -49.36 -2.08
CA ASN A 270 -8.98 -49.73 -3.47
C ASN A 270 -10.29 -49.62 -4.27
N GLY A 271 -10.52 -48.45 -4.89
CA GLY A 271 -11.78 -48.16 -5.58
C GLY A 271 -12.96 -48.12 -4.65
N LEU A 272 -13.87 -49.12 -4.73
CA LEU A 272 -15.06 -49.27 -3.88
C LEU A 272 -14.89 -50.35 -2.81
N THR A 273 -13.70 -50.94 -2.66
CA THR A 273 -13.40 -52.00 -1.68
C THR A 273 -12.42 -51.45 -0.63
N LEU A 274 -12.74 -51.65 0.63
CA LEU A 274 -11.90 -51.31 1.78
C LEU A 274 -11.03 -52.49 2.14
N GLU A 275 -9.71 -52.30 2.28
CA GLU A 275 -8.83 -53.24 2.95
C GLU A 275 -8.88 -52.97 4.45
N VAL A 276 -9.23 -54.00 5.23
CA VAL A 276 -9.49 -53.90 6.65
C VAL A 276 -8.68 -54.93 7.47
N GLU A 277 -8.29 -54.54 8.67
CA GLU A 277 -7.66 -55.43 9.64
C GLU A 277 -8.47 -55.44 10.95
N PRO A 278 -8.48 -56.59 11.70
CA PRO A 278 -9.14 -56.64 13.01
C PRO A 278 -8.56 -55.56 13.93
N GLU A 279 -9.44 -54.84 14.62
CA GLU A 279 -8.97 -53.88 15.64
C GLU A 279 -8.49 -54.65 16.86
N VAL A 280 -7.14 -54.76 17.01
CA VAL A 280 -6.55 -55.39 18.19
C VAL A 280 -6.72 -54.43 19.36
N HIS A 281 -7.52 -54.80 20.37
CA HIS A 281 -7.55 -54.08 21.61
C HIS A 281 -6.16 -54.30 22.30
N SER A 282 -5.30 -53.27 22.32
CA SER A 282 -4.22 -53.20 23.27
C SER A 282 -4.83 -52.96 24.66
N VAL A 283 -4.77 -54.00 25.49
CA VAL A 283 -5.12 -53.98 26.91
C VAL A 283 -4.19 -53.04 27.67
#